data_84b1d20bd0070e949be121d5d61e6b1b
#
_entry.id   84b1d20bd0070e949be121d5d61e6b1b
#
_cell.length_a   1.000
_cell.length_b   1.000
_cell.length_c   1.000
_cell.angle_alpha   90.00
_cell.angle_beta   90.00
_cell.angle_gamma   90.00
#
_symmetry.space_group_name_H-M   'P 1'
#
loop_
_entity.id
_entity.type
_entity.pdbx_description
1 polymer ?
#
loop_
_entity_poly.entity_id
_entity_poly.type
_entity_poly.pdbx_seq_one_letter_code
_entity_poly.pdbx_strand_id
1 'polypeptide(L)'
;MKHCYTFLKLFLPVLAAALCTGAFAQPLLSSQWDGSRVAFLGDSITDARQIEKTNNIFWNNLKDILGIEPYVYGISGHRMNQIIGQGEKLEAEHGQAVDAIIVFVGTNDFNGSIPLGEWYTYSTEKTLEDGPVEVEKLHRELVYADSTFRGRANVTMRWLKTHYPDKQIILLTPLHRGFARFSDRNIQPPESFANFCGSFIDEYVQAVKEIANVWGVPVIDLNSISGLYPLLDGQAGYFRNLDTDRLHPNTPGQLRMAWALAYQLLGYPARFPKYLALSFDDGPNTVTTPKVLDVLEENGVPASFFVCGKNIDKSTAKVMRRALQLGCDIENHSFSHSHISRLSEEQIRDEVGRTDALIEKYTGSAPRFFRPPYIDHNELMHQTIGHTFICGVGADDWKKDVDAATRARLILDNVKDGDIILLHDFEGNDATVEALKTVIPELKSRGFEFITVPQLFDQVRGTVPAAHNGQIYTNVY
;
A
#
# COMPACT_ATOMS: atom_id res chain seq x y z
N MET A 1 55.03 -22.54 51.71
CA MET A 1 54.36 -21.33 52.14
C MET A 1 53.76 -20.66 50.94
N LYS A 2 52.62 -21.04 50.46
CA LYS A 2 51.79 -20.31 49.48
C LYS A 2 50.35 -20.81 49.67
N HIS A 3 49.51 -19.96 50.22
CA HIS A 3 48.11 -20.23 50.42
C HIS A 3 47.40 -20.11 49.07
N CYS A 4 46.69 -21.13 48.68
CA CYS A 4 45.80 -21.16 47.52
C CYS A 4 44.37 -21.12 48.04
N TYR A 5 43.67 -20.00 47.78
CA TYR A 5 42.23 -19.86 48.04
C TYR A 5 41.44 -20.37 46.86
N THR A 6 40.70 -21.45 47.10
CA THR A 6 39.77 -22.03 46.12
C THR A 6 38.40 -21.35 46.28
N PHE A 7 37.97 -20.57 45.29
CA PHE A 7 36.61 -20.02 45.18
C PHE A 7 35.69 -21.06 44.53
N LEU A 8 34.77 -21.58 45.31
CA LEU A 8 33.67 -22.43 44.85
C LEU A 8 32.57 -21.56 44.26
N LYS A 9 32.39 -21.55 42.93
CA LYS A 9 31.24 -20.90 42.27
C LYS A 9 30.11 -21.90 42.17
N LEU A 10 29.02 -21.66 42.93
CA LEU A 10 27.72 -22.30 42.73
C LEU A 10 27.15 -21.84 41.38
N PHE A 11 26.97 -22.76 40.47
CA PHE A 11 26.15 -22.59 39.30
C PHE A 11 24.71 -23.02 39.60
N LEU A 12 23.76 -22.10 39.70
CA LEU A 12 22.34 -22.41 39.58
C LEU A 12 22.02 -22.56 38.08
N PRO A 13 21.33 -23.62 37.63
CA PRO A 13 20.78 -23.66 36.29
C PRO A 13 19.49 -22.84 36.26
N VAL A 14 19.52 -21.73 35.57
CA VAL A 14 18.30 -21.03 35.14
C VAL A 14 17.69 -21.86 34.02
N LEU A 15 16.59 -22.53 34.31
CA LEU A 15 15.75 -23.21 33.33
C LEU A 15 15.02 -22.13 32.51
N ALA A 16 15.59 -21.71 31.38
CA ALA A 16 14.90 -20.88 30.43
C ALA A 16 13.88 -21.74 29.67
N ALA A 17 12.61 -21.59 30.04
CA ALA A 17 11.52 -22.08 29.22
C ALA A 17 11.52 -21.28 27.87
N ALA A 18 12.05 -21.90 26.83
CA ALA A 18 11.93 -21.42 25.47
C ALA A 18 10.47 -21.57 25.06
N LEU A 19 9.69 -20.48 25.16
CA LEU A 19 8.47 -20.32 24.42
C LEU A 19 8.86 -20.27 22.94
N CYS A 20 8.58 -21.34 22.21
CA CYS A 20 8.64 -21.38 20.75
C CYS A 20 7.50 -20.53 20.19
N THR A 21 7.64 -19.21 20.25
CA THR A 21 7.01 -18.34 19.28
C THR A 21 7.83 -18.49 18.02
N GLY A 22 7.22 -18.92 16.92
CA GLY A 22 7.89 -19.01 15.63
C GLY A 22 8.45 -17.62 15.28
N ALA A 23 9.71 -17.40 15.59
CA ALA A 23 10.42 -16.21 15.17
C ALA A 23 10.55 -16.31 13.64
N PHE A 24 9.75 -15.55 12.92
CA PHE A 24 10.04 -15.26 11.52
C PHE A 24 11.45 -14.66 11.50
N ALA A 25 12.33 -15.25 10.67
CA ALA A 25 13.66 -14.71 10.48
C ALA A 25 13.51 -13.26 9.96
N GLN A 26 14.18 -12.31 10.62
CA GLN A 26 14.13 -10.92 10.17
C GLN A 26 14.76 -10.80 8.77
N PRO A 27 14.22 -9.95 7.89
CA PRO A 27 14.79 -9.74 6.57
C PRO A 27 16.22 -9.20 6.68
N LEU A 28 17.06 -9.51 5.70
CA LEU A 28 18.43 -9.00 5.64
C LEU A 28 18.50 -7.49 5.45
N LEU A 29 17.50 -6.92 4.76
CA LEU A 29 17.32 -5.48 4.59
C LEU A 29 15.98 -5.06 5.18
N SER A 30 15.99 -4.21 6.21
CA SER A 30 14.78 -3.57 6.71
C SER A 30 14.28 -2.54 5.68
N SER A 31 13.03 -2.66 5.25
CA SER A 31 12.47 -1.80 4.21
C SER A 31 10.93 -1.77 4.24
N GLN A 32 10.34 -0.86 3.45
CA GLN A 32 8.90 -0.78 3.19
C GLN A 32 8.32 -2.02 2.48
N TRP A 33 9.16 -2.96 2.06
CA TRP A 33 8.76 -4.21 1.41
C TRP A 33 8.49 -5.34 2.40
N ASP A 34 8.95 -5.22 3.66
CA ASP A 34 8.76 -6.25 4.67
C ASP A 34 7.28 -6.53 4.92
N GLY A 35 6.89 -7.82 4.89
CA GLY A 35 5.51 -8.28 4.96
C GLY A 35 4.64 -7.97 3.73
N SER A 36 5.18 -7.38 2.66
CA SER A 36 4.41 -7.09 1.45
C SER A 36 4.15 -8.34 0.62
N ARG A 37 2.91 -8.49 0.15
CA ARG A 37 2.48 -9.59 -0.73
C ARG A 37 2.75 -9.20 -2.17
N VAL A 38 3.70 -9.87 -2.80
CA VAL A 38 4.21 -9.52 -4.12
C VAL A 38 3.92 -10.63 -5.13
N ALA A 39 3.13 -10.33 -6.14
CA ALA A 39 2.88 -11.26 -7.24
C ALA A 39 3.99 -11.19 -8.29
N PHE A 40 4.50 -12.34 -8.69
CA PHE A 40 5.51 -12.51 -9.74
C PHE A 40 4.89 -13.19 -10.94
N LEU A 41 4.67 -12.41 -12.00
CA LEU A 41 4.18 -12.88 -13.29
C LEU A 41 5.36 -12.96 -14.27
N GLY A 42 5.46 -14.00 -15.06
CA GLY A 42 6.60 -14.10 -15.96
C GLY A 42 6.75 -15.44 -16.68
N ASP A 43 7.97 -15.69 -17.12
CA ASP A 43 8.33 -16.86 -17.90
C ASP A 43 9.13 -17.91 -17.08
N SER A 44 10.02 -18.67 -17.75
CA SER A 44 10.81 -19.75 -17.13
C SER A 44 11.78 -19.28 -16.04
N ILE A 45 12.20 -18.02 -16.03
CA ILE A 45 13.10 -17.47 -15.01
C ILE A 45 12.30 -17.21 -13.71
N THR A 46 10.99 -16.98 -13.83
CA THR A 46 10.05 -16.75 -12.70
C THR A 46 9.38 -18.05 -12.23
N ASP A 47 9.24 -19.07 -13.10
CA ASP A 47 8.48 -20.28 -12.87
C ASP A 47 8.93 -21.05 -11.61
N ALA A 48 8.04 -21.20 -10.63
CA ALA A 48 8.30 -21.89 -9.37
C ALA A 48 8.76 -23.35 -9.55
N ARG A 49 8.34 -24.02 -10.65
CA ARG A 49 8.76 -25.39 -10.99
C ARG A 49 10.23 -25.49 -11.36
N GLN A 50 10.90 -24.36 -11.59
CA GLN A 50 12.32 -24.31 -11.87
C GLN A 50 13.20 -24.39 -10.61
N ILE A 51 12.61 -24.29 -9.41
CA ILE A 51 13.36 -24.33 -8.13
C ILE A 51 14.15 -25.61 -7.96
N GLU A 52 13.63 -26.74 -8.43
CA GLU A 52 14.31 -28.03 -8.40
C GLU A 52 15.62 -28.03 -9.23
N LYS A 53 15.71 -27.17 -10.24
CA LYS A 53 16.85 -27.07 -11.14
C LYS A 53 17.90 -26.08 -10.67
N THR A 54 17.52 -25.11 -9.83
CA THR A 54 18.39 -24.02 -9.38
C THR A 54 18.56 -23.94 -7.88
N ASN A 55 17.89 -24.83 -7.11
CA ASN A 55 17.78 -24.86 -5.65
C ASN A 55 17.16 -23.59 -5.06
N ASN A 56 17.28 -22.43 -5.72
CA ASN A 56 16.63 -21.19 -5.30
C ASN A 56 16.42 -20.26 -6.50
N ILE A 57 15.34 -19.49 -6.48
CA ILE A 57 14.97 -18.54 -7.53
C ILE A 57 14.95 -17.13 -6.94
N PHE A 58 15.10 -16.09 -7.77
CA PHE A 58 15.26 -14.71 -7.32
C PHE A 58 14.15 -14.22 -6.39
N TRP A 59 12.88 -14.56 -6.65
CA TRP A 59 11.77 -14.15 -5.79
C TRP A 59 11.79 -14.82 -4.41
N ASN A 60 12.33 -16.04 -4.30
CA ASN A 60 12.53 -16.69 -3.01
C ASN A 60 13.75 -16.09 -2.26
N ASN A 61 14.79 -15.68 -2.98
CA ASN A 61 15.87 -14.88 -2.39
C ASN A 61 15.37 -13.52 -1.91
N LEU A 62 14.45 -12.85 -2.65
CA LEU A 62 13.85 -11.58 -2.22
C LEU A 62 13.01 -11.72 -0.94
N LYS A 63 12.36 -12.87 -0.72
CA LYS A 63 11.72 -13.18 0.56
C LYS A 63 12.70 -13.05 1.72
N ASP A 64 13.90 -13.65 1.59
CA ASP A 64 14.91 -13.62 2.65
C ASP A 64 15.58 -12.23 2.75
N ILE A 65 15.74 -11.52 1.64
CA ILE A 65 16.41 -10.21 1.59
C ILE A 65 15.51 -9.09 2.09
N LEU A 66 14.24 -9.04 1.64
CA LEU A 66 13.32 -7.93 1.85
C LEU A 66 12.12 -8.25 2.75
N GLY A 67 11.93 -9.54 3.14
CA GLY A 67 10.79 -9.97 3.96
C GLY A 67 9.47 -10.07 3.19
N ILE A 68 9.47 -10.09 1.86
CA ILE A 68 8.24 -10.17 1.05
C ILE A 68 7.56 -11.54 1.17
N GLU A 69 6.25 -11.58 0.93
CA GLU A 69 5.47 -12.80 0.71
C GLU A 69 5.23 -12.99 -0.80
N PRO A 70 5.94 -13.91 -1.48
CA PRO A 70 5.85 -14.05 -2.93
C PRO A 70 4.67 -14.92 -3.37
N TYR A 71 3.84 -14.43 -4.29
CA TYR A 71 2.80 -15.14 -5.02
C TYR A 71 3.28 -15.38 -6.46
N VAL A 72 3.57 -16.63 -6.84
CA VAL A 72 4.32 -16.91 -8.07
C VAL A 72 3.45 -17.59 -9.13
N TYR A 73 3.31 -16.93 -10.27
CA TYR A 73 2.48 -17.37 -11.40
C TYR A 73 3.26 -17.56 -12.70
N GLY A 74 4.58 -17.36 -12.67
CA GLY A 74 5.43 -17.54 -13.84
C GLY A 74 5.32 -18.92 -14.45
N ILE A 75 5.28 -18.98 -15.78
CA ILE A 75 5.17 -20.24 -16.55
C ILE A 75 6.23 -20.26 -17.66
N SER A 76 7.02 -21.33 -17.71
CA SER A 76 8.07 -21.52 -18.71
C SER A 76 7.53 -21.37 -20.14
N GLY A 77 8.20 -20.58 -20.95
CA GLY A 77 7.85 -20.33 -22.35
C GLY A 77 6.80 -19.23 -22.57
N HIS A 78 6.19 -18.67 -21.49
CA HIS A 78 5.20 -17.61 -21.63
C HIS A 78 5.79 -16.32 -22.21
N ARG A 79 4.96 -15.61 -22.95
CA ARG A 79 5.19 -14.35 -23.63
C ARG A 79 4.32 -13.24 -23.04
N MET A 80 4.52 -12.00 -23.47
CA MET A 80 3.84 -10.82 -22.96
C MET A 80 2.31 -10.98 -22.91
N ASN A 81 1.67 -11.47 -23.97
CA ASN A 81 0.23 -11.64 -24.03
C ASN A 81 -0.35 -12.72 -23.08
N GLN A 82 0.50 -13.66 -22.62
CA GLN A 82 0.09 -14.73 -21.71
C GLN A 82 0.12 -14.31 -20.23
N ILE A 83 0.66 -13.12 -19.93
CA ILE A 83 0.66 -12.53 -18.59
C ILE A 83 -0.77 -12.29 -18.09
N ILE A 84 -1.70 -11.98 -18.96
CA ILE A 84 -3.12 -11.80 -18.60
C ILE A 84 -3.68 -13.04 -17.91
N GLY A 85 -3.49 -14.25 -18.49
CA GLY A 85 -3.96 -15.49 -17.86
C GLY A 85 -3.30 -15.79 -16.50
N GLN A 86 -2.06 -15.31 -16.27
CA GLN A 86 -1.42 -15.36 -14.93
C GLN A 86 -2.08 -14.36 -13.98
N GLY A 87 -2.42 -13.16 -14.46
CA GLY A 87 -3.14 -12.15 -13.71
C GLY A 87 -4.57 -12.59 -13.33
N GLU A 88 -5.30 -13.21 -14.25
CA GLU A 88 -6.62 -13.79 -13.98
C GLU A 88 -6.56 -14.87 -12.88
N LYS A 89 -5.52 -15.69 -12.89
CA LYS A 89 -5.30 -16.67 -11.83
C LYS A 89 -4.97 -15.99 -10.49
N LEU A 90 -4.12 -14.97 -10.47
CA LEU A 90 -3.83 -14.15 -9.29
C LEU A 90 -5.14 -13.57 -8.73
N GLU A 91 -5.98 -12.98 -9.58
CA GLU A 91 -7.25 -12.37 -9.17
C GLU A 91 -8.22 -13.42 -8.59
N ALA A 92 -8.31 -14.60 -9.20
CA ALA A 92 -9.16 -15.69 -8.72
C ALA A 92 -8.72 -16.25 -7.36
N GLU A 93 -7.39 -16.29 -7.08
CA GLU A 93 -6.84 -16.87 -5.85
C GLU A 93 -6.71 -15.85 -4.71
N HIS A 94 -6.42 -14.59 -5.01
CA HIS A 94 -6.10 -13.57 -4.01
C HIS A 94 -6.90 -12.26 -4.13
N GLY A 95 -7.66 -12.06 -5.22
CA GLY A 95 -8.42 -10.84 -5.46
C GLY A 95 -7.52 -9.60 -5.39
N GLN A 96 -7.90 -8.65 -4.53
CA GLN A 96 -7.13 -7.43 -4.26
C GLN A 96 -6.09 -7.59 -3.14
N ALA A 97 -5.94 -8.80 -2.56
CA ALA A 97 -5.02 -9.06 -1.45
C ALA A 97 -3.56 -9.22 -1.92
N VAL A 98 -3.10 -8.31 -2.76
CA VAL A 98 -1.73 -8.17 -3.26
C VAL A 98 -1.31 -6.71 -3.13
N ASP A 99 -0.04 -6.47 -2.80
CA ASP A 99 0.47 -5.10 -2.60
C ASP A 99 1.22 -4.61 -3.85
N ALA A 100 1.96 -5.50 -4.52
CA ALA A 100 2.68 -5.20 -5.75
C ALA A 100 2.66 -6.36 -6.75
N ILE A 101 2.81 -6.03 -8.04
CA ILE A 101 2.90 -6.99 -9.14
C ILE A 101 4.19 -6.73 -9.89
N ILE A 102 5.06 -7.73 -10.00
CA ILE A 102 6.30 -7.68 -10.75
C ILE A 102 6.15 -8.57 -12.00
N VAL A 103 6.35 -7.99 -13.18
CA VAL A 103 6.23 -8.68 -14.47
C VAL A 103 7.61 -8.84 -15.10
N PHE A 104 8.00 -10.08 -15.35
CA PHE A 104 9.29 -10.41 -15.94
C PHE A 104 9.13 -11.30 -17.18
N VAL A 105 9.15 -10.70 -18.38
CA VAL A 105 8.84 -11.36 -19.65
C VAL A 105 9.46 -10.60 -20.82
N GLY A 106 9.52 -11.25 -22.00
CA GLY A 106 10.01 -10.63 -23.24
C GLY A 106 11.03 -11.49 -23.98
N THR A 107 11.84 -12.30 -23.27
CA THR A 107 12.82 -13.17 -23.90
C THR A 107 12.19 -14.21 -24.83
N ASN A 108 10.97 -14.70 -24.51
CA ASN A 108 10.25 -15.65 -25.36
C ASN A 108 9.51 -14.97 -26.53
N ASP A 109 9.17 -13.69 -26.42
CA ASP A 109 8.68 -12.89 -27.55
C ASP A 109 9.80 -12.70 -28.57
N PHE A 110 11.01 -12.36 -28.12
CA PHE A 110 12.20 -12.31 -28.96
C PHE A 110 12.47 -13.68 -29.64
N ASN A 111 12.55 -14.74 -28.85
CA ASN A 111 12.83 -16.09 -29.37
C ASN A 111 11.72 -16.59 -30.33
N GLY A 112 10.49 -16.19 -30.11
CA GLY A 112 9.34 -16.48 -30.97
C GLY A 112 9.24 -15.58 -32.17
N SER A 113 10.19 -14.67 -32.38
CA SER A 113 10.23 -13.71 -33.50
C SER A 113 8.93 -12.91 -33.63
N ILE A 114 8.40 -12.41 -32.50
CA ILE A 114 7.23 -11.55 -32.49
C ILE A 114 7.67 -10.15 -32.92
N PRO A 115 7.15 -9.61 -34.04
CA PRO A 115 7.55 -8.28 -34.50
C PRO A 115 7.32 -7.21 -33.41
N LEU A 116 8.20 -6.20 -33.32
CA LEU A 116 8.08 -5.15 -32.31
C LEU A 116 6.79 -4.35 -32.47
N GLY A 117 6.43 -3.97 -33.71
CA GLY A 117 5.25 -3.13 -33.99
C GLY A 117 5.40 -1.69 -33.49
N GLU A 118 4.29 -0.97 -33.48
CA GLU A 118 4.23 0.43 -33.06
C GLU A 118 3.43 0.57 -31.76
N TRP A 119 3.75 1.62 -30.96
CA TRP A 119 2.96 1.97 -29.77
C TRP A 119 1.62 2.61 -30.13
N TYR A 120 1.59 3.43 -31.18
CA TYR A 120 0.46 4.28 -31.55
C TYR A 120 0.15 4.21 -33.03
N THR A 121 -1.14 4.36 -33.34
CA THR A 121 -1.61 4.85 -34.63
C THR A 121 -1.85 6.36 -34.55
N TYR A 122 -1.83 7.03 -35.69
CA TYR A 122 -2.01 8.49 -35.77
C TYR A 122 -3.13 8.85 -36.74
N SER A 123 -3.95 9.84 -36.37
CA SER A 123 -5.03 10.42 -37.16
C SER A 123 -5.06 11.94 -36.98
N THR A 124 -5.78 12.66 -37.83
CA THR A 124 -6.11 14.07 -37.58
C THR A 124 -7.53 14.15 -37.08
N GLU A 125 -7.74 14.72 -35.89
CA GLU A 125 -9.02 14.79 -35.21
C GLU A 125 -9.32 16.18 -34.67
N LYS A 126 -10.61 16.48 -34.48
CA LYS A 126 -11.05 17.71 -33.88
C LYS A 126 -11.03 17.61 -32.37
N THR A 127 -10.55 18.65 -31.73
CA THR A 127 -10.57 18.79 -30.26
C THR A 127 -10.78 20.26 -29.87
N LEU A 128 -11.15 20.51 -28.63
CA LEU A 128 -11.23 21.85 -28.08
C LEU A 128 -9.86 22.31 -27.58
N GLU A 129 -9.49 23.56 -27.87
CA GLU A 129 -8.29 24.23 -27.38
C GLU A 129 -8.59 25.71 -27.12
N ASP A 130 -8.19 26.21 -25.95
CA ASP A 130 -8.32 27.61 -25.52
C ASP A 130 -9.73 28.22 -25.66
N GLY A 131 -10.79 27.40 -25.51
CA GLY A 131 -12.19 27.83 -25.55
C GLY A 131 -13.11 26.88 -26.32
N PRO A 132 -14.31 27.30 -26.69
CA PRO A 132 -15.33 26.44 -27.31
C PRO A 132 -15.13 26.22 -28.82
N VAL A 133 -14.01 26.64 -29.40
CA VAL A 133 -13.71 26.49 -30.83
C VAL A 133 -12.96 25.18 -31.06
N GLU A 134 -13.48 24.33 -31.93
CA GLU A 134 -12.79 23.12 -32.36
C GLU A 134 -11.63 23.43 -33.31
N VAL A 135 -10.50 22.80 -33.07
CA VAL A 135 -9.31 22.84 -33.93
C VAL A 135 -8.93 21.44 -34.37
N GLU A 136 -8.36 21.28 -35.55
CA GLU A 136 -7.81 20.00 -36.02
C GLU A 136 -6.39 19.81 -35.49
N LYS A 137 -6.14 18.65 -34.82
CA LYS A 137 -4.84 18.29 -34.30
C LYS A 137 -4.47 16.86 -34.66
N LEU A 138 -3.16 16.60 -34.69
CA LEU A 138 -2.66 15.24 -34.76
C LEU A 138 -3.02 14.52 -33.45
N HIS A 139 -3.80 13.47 -33.59
CA HIS A 139 -4.24 12.57 -32.53
C HIS A 139 -3.46 11.26 -32.60
N ARG A 140 -3.27 10.59 -31.46
CA ARG A 140 -2.68 9.26 -31.42
C ARG A 140 -3.49 8.33 -30.52
N GLU A 141 -3.63 7.08 -30.94
CA GLU A 141 -4.26 6.01 -30.17
C GLU A 141 -3.31 4.84 -29.98
N LEU A 142 -3.42 4.17 -28.81
CA LEU A 142 -2.64 2.98 -28.52
C LEU A 142 -3.02 1.81 -29.43
N VAL A 143 -2.01 1.11 -29.95
CA VAL A 143 -2.20 -0.12 -30.74
C VAL A 143 -2.41 -1.30 -29.81
N TYR A 144 -3.54 -1.98 -29.94
CA TYR A 144 -3.87 -3.20 -29.18
C TYR A 144 -3.85 -4.43 -30.09
N ALA A 145 -2.66 -4.78 -30.60
CA ALA A 145 -2.49 -5.89 -31.53
C ALA A 145 -1.71 -7.06 -30.91
N ASP A 146 -2.32 -8.23 -30.82
CA ASP A 146 -1.64 -9.45 -30.31
C ASP A 146 -0.51 -9.95 -31.23
N SER A 147 -0.47 -9.50 -32.47
CA SER A 147 0.55 -9.87 -33.46
C SER A 147 1.91 -9.19 -33.26
N THR A 148 1.99 -8.14 -32.42
CA THR A 148 3.22 -7.38 -32.19
C THR A 148 3.54 -7.26 -30.71
N PHE A 149 4.83 -7.11 -30.35
CA PHE A 149 5.26 -7.04 -28.96
C PHE A 149 4.71 -5.80 -28.23
N ARG A 150 4.78 -4.60 -28.85
CA ARG A 150 4.23 -3.35 -28.29
C ARG A 150 2.71 -3.42 -28.16
N GLY A 151 2.04 -4.01 -29.15
CA GLY A 151 0.60 -4.23 -29.06
C GLY A 151 0.19 -5.16 -27.92
N ARG A 152 0.91 -6.29 -27.72
CA ARG A 152 0.76 -7.18 -26.57
C ARG A 152 0.98 -6.47 -25.25
N ALA A 153 2.04 -5.65 -25.17
CA ALA A 153 2.34 -4.85 -23.99
C ALA A 153 1.17 -3.92 -23.65
N ASN A 154 0.60 -3.22 -24.65
CA ASN A 154 -0.57 -2.36 -24.45
C ASN A 154 -1.79 -3.14 -23.95
N VAL A 155 -2.09 -4.31 -24.52
CA VAL A 155 -3.19 -5.17 -24.06
C VAL A 155 -2.98 -5.62 -22.60
N THR A 156 -1.77 -6.10 -22.29
CA THR A 156 -1.40 -6.57 -20.95
C THR A 156 -1.46 -5.45 -19.91
N MET A 157 -0.87 -4.30 -20.21
CA MET A 157 -0.84 -3.17 -19.26
C MET A 157 -2.23 -2.58 -19.04
N ARG A 158 -3.07 -2.49 -20.08
CA ARG A 158 -4.47 -2.08 -19.92
C ARG A 158 -5.20 -3.02 -18.97
N TRP A 159 -5.03 -4.34 -19.16
CA TRP A 159 -5.65 -5.33 -18.27
C TRP A 159 -5.17 -5.15 -16.82
N LEU A 160 -3.86 -5.12 -16.59
CA LEU A 160 -3.29 -4.98 -15.24
C LEU A 160 -3.74 -3.69 -14.55
N LYS A 161 -3.70 -2.54 -15.21
CA LYS A 161 -4.12 -1.27 -14.61
C LYS A 161 -5.64 -1.13 -14.42
N THR A 162 -6.43 -1.90 -15.18
CA THR A 162 -7.89 -1.95 -14.99
C THR A 162 -8.27 -2.81 -13.78
N HIS A 163 -7.60 -3.96 -13.62
CA HIS A 163 -7.89 -4.92 -12.53
C HIS A 163 -7.17 -4.57 -11.22
N TYR A 164 -6.03 -3.87 -11.29
CA TYR A 164 -5.18 -3.49 -10.15
C TYR A 164 -4.81 -1.99 -10.20
N PRO A 165 -5.81 -1.08 -10.17
CA PRO A 165 -5.58 0.35 -10.40
C PRO A 165 -4.77 1.04 -9.30
N ASP A 166 -4.84 0.52 -8.07
CA ASP A 166 -4.18 1.04 -6.86
C ASP A 166 -2.91 0.27 -6.46
N LYS A 167 -2.48 -0.71 -7.28
CA LYS A 167 -1.30 -1.52 -6.96
C LYS A 167 -0.03 -1.02 -7.64
N GLN A 168 1.10 -1.26 -6.97
CA GLN A 168 2.41 -1.03 -7.58
C GLN A 168 2.68 -2.10 -8.63
N ILE A 169 2.75 -1.71 -9.90
CA ILE A 169 3.12 -2.60 -11.01
C ILE A 169 4.53 -2.23 -11.46
N ILE A 170 5.45 -3.20 -11.49
CA ILE A 170 6.85 -3.01 -11.89
C ILE A 170 7.18 -4.02 -12.98
N LEU A 171 7.80 -3.57 -14.07
CA LEU A 171 8.31 -4.45 -15.11
C LEU A 171 9.82 -4.64 -14.97
N LEU A 172 10.27 -5.85 -15.30
CA LEU A 172 11.69 -6.16 -15.39
C LEU A 172 12.06 -6.37 -16.88
N THR A 173 13.18 -5.80 -17.30
CA THR A 173 13.70 -6.08 -18.65
C THR A 173 14.23 -7.50 -18.76
N PRO A 174 14.18 -8.14 -19.95
CA PRO A 174 14.87 -9.39 -20.21
C PRO A 174 16.35 -9.30 -19.85
N LEU A 175 16.92 -10.38 -19.31
CA LEU A 175 18.36 -10.49 -19.09
C LEU A 175 19.12 -10.67 -20.43
N HIS A 176 20.42 -10.46 -20.40
CA HIS A 176 21.32 -10.96 -21.43
C HIS A 176 21.16 -12.47 -21.57
N ARG A 177 21.25 -12.98 -22.80
CA ARG A 177 21.02 -14.39 -23.10
C ARG A 177 22.14 -15.03 -23.91
N GLY A 178 22.61 -16.17 -23.45
CA GLY A 178 23.54 -17.02 -24.19
C GLY A 178 22.83 -18.13 -24.96
N PHE A 179 23.62 -19.02 -25.51
CA PHE A 179 23.13 -20.23 -26.19
C PHE A 179 22.33 -21.15 -25.24
N ALA A 180 21.23 -21.72 -25.75
CA ALA A 180 20.50 -22.73 -25.03
C ALA A 180 20.02 -23.86 -25.96
N ARG A 181 20.16 -25.12 -25.51
CA ARG A 181 19.68 -26.32 -26.20
C ARG A 181 18.94 -27.21 -25.21
N PHE A 182 17.61 -27.26 -25.31
CA PHE A 182 16.76 -28.07 -24.47
C PHE A 182 16.39 -29.41 -25.10
N SER A 183 16.42 -29.46 -26.42
CA SER A 183 16.23 -30.67 -27.24
C SER A 183 16.76 -30.39 -28.66
N ASP A 184 16.74 -31.40 -29.53
CA ASP A 184 17.12 -31.23 -30.94
C ASP A 184 16.17 -30.28 -31.71
N ARG A 185 14.95 -30.09 -31.21
CA ARG A 185 13.96 -29.16 -31.81
C ARG A 185 13.82 -27.84 -31.08
N ASN A 186 14.48 -27.69 -29.92
CA ASN A 186 14.46 -26.44 -29.15
C ASN A 186 15.89 -26.00 -28.87
N ILE A 187 16.45 -25.36 -29.87
CA ILE A 187 17.76 -24.74 -29.82
C ILE A 187 17.58 -23.23 -30.00
N GLN A 188 18.14 -22.47 -29.09
CA GLN A 188 18.03 -21.02 -29.07
C GLN A 188 19.43 -20.41 -29.20
N PRO A 189 19.69 -19.65 -30.26
CA PRO A 189 20.97 -18.99 -30.45
C PRO A 189 21.20 -17.91 -29.37
N PRO A 190 22.46 -17.52 -29.11
CA PRO A 190 22.79 -16.42 -28.24
C PRO A 190 22.30 -15.08 -28.82
N GLU A 191 22.23 -14.05 -28.00
CA GLU A 191 21.75 -12.71 -28.35
C GLU A 191 22.55 -11.99 -29.45
N SER A 192 23.76 -12.47 -29.76
CA SER A 192 24.56 -11.99 -30.89
C SER A 192 23.93 -12.29 -32.27
N PHE A 193 22.84 -13.11 -32.29
CA PHE A 193 22.10 -13.38 -33.51
C PHE A 193 20.71 -12.73 -33.43
N ALA A 194 20.31 -12.06 -34.50
CA ALA A 194 18.97 -11.55 -34.66
C ALA A 194 17.93 -12.71 -34.75
N ASN A 195 16.70 -12.43 -34.35
CA ASN A 195 15.60 -13.33 -34.56
C ASN A 195 15.11 -13.36 -36.03
N PHE A 196 14.09 -14.15 -36.35
CA PHE A 196 13.58 -14.24 -37.72
C PHE A 196 12.88 -12.97 -38.23
N CYS A 197 12.61 -11.98 -37.37
CA CYS A 197 12.14 -10.66 -37.76
C CYS A 197 13.31 -9.68 -38.03
N GLY A 198 14.55 -10.11 -37.84
CA GLY A 198 15.74 -9.28 -37.99
C GLY A 198 16.10 -8.40 -36.79
N SER A 199 15.38 -8.56 -35.67
CA SER A 199 15.57 -7.80 -34.44
C SER A 199 16.49 -8.50 -33.45
N PHE A 200 17.28 -7.73 -32.70
CA PHE A 200 18.10 -8.20 -31.59
C PHE A 200 17.34 -8.08 -30.25
N ILE A 201 17.81 -8.79 -29.21
CA ILE A 201 17.13 -8.80 -27.90
C ILE A 201 17.07 -7.41 -27.25
N ASP A 202 18.10 -6.59 -27.44
CA ASP A 202 18.18 -5.23 -26.94
C ASP A 202 17.05 -4.31 -27.43
N GLU A 203 16.50 -4.56 -28.63
CA GLU A 203 15.30 -3.86 -29.10
C GLU A 203 14.04 -4.23 -28.27
N TYR A 204 13.92 -5.48 -27.80
CA TYR A 204 12.85 -5.90 -26.87
C TYR A 204 13.10 -5.36 -25.47
N VAL A 205 14.34 -5.32 -25.00
CA VAL A 205 14.73 -4.65 -23.75
C VAL A 205 14.31 -3.18 -23.80
N GLN A 206 14.63 -2.49 -24.91
CA GLN A 206 14.25 -1.09 -25.10
C GLN A 206 12.72 -0.92 -25.14
N ALA A 207 11.99 -1.80 -25.81
CA ALA A 207 10.53 -1.77 -25.83
C ALA A 207 9.92 -1.97 -24.44
N VAL A 208 10.48 -2.84 -23.58
CA VAL A 208 10.03 -2.96 -22.17
C VAL A 208 10.30 -1.66 -21.41
N LYS A 209 11.43 -1.00 -21.62
CA LYS A 209 11.73 0.31 -20.99
C LYS A 209 10.78 1.41 -21.45
N GLU A 210 10.33 1.38 -22.69
CA GLU A 210 9.36 2.33 -23.25
C GLU A 210 7.97 2.19 -22.59
N ILE A 211 7.59 1.00 -22.07
CA ILE A 211 6.33 0.80 -21.35
C ILE A 211 6.21 1.76 -20.17
N ALA A 212 7.31 2.09 -19.49
CA ALA A 212 7.36 3.06 -18.40
C ALA A 212 6.71 4.40 -18.80
N ASN A 213 7.09 4.94 -19.95
CA ASN A 213 6.59 6.22 -20.43
C ASN A 213 5.16 6.12 -21.00
N VAL A 214 4.83 4.98 -21.62
CA VAL A 214 3.50 4.79 -22.22
C VAL A 214 2.42 4.60 -21.15
N TRP A 215 2.74 3.87 -20.07
CA TRP A 215 1.76 3.42 -19.09
C TRP A 215 1.95 4.00 -17.68
N GLY A 216 2.98 4.81 -17.45
CA GLY A 216 3.26 5.39 -16.15
C GLY A 216 3.52 4.33 -15.08
N VAL A 217 4.43 3.38 -15.34
CA VAL A 217 4.84 2.31 -14.41
C VAL A 217 6.36 2.23 -14.32
N PRO A 218 6.95 1.90 -13.15
CA PRO A 218 8.36 1.67 -13.02
C PRO A 218 8.84 0.50 -13.89
N VAL A 219 10.03 0.64 -14.45
CA VAL A 219 10.78 -0.44 -15.11
C VAL A 219 12.16 -0.57 -14.47
N ILE A 220 12.53 -1.77 -14.04
CA ILE A 220 13.86 -2.09 -13.54
C ILE A 220 14.63 -2.79 -14.66
N ASP A 221 15.73 -2.16 -15.11
CA ASP A 221 16.54 -2.64 -16.20
C ASP A 221 17.54 -3.72 -15.75
N LEU A 222 17.04 -4.95 -15.53
CA LEU A 222 17.87 -6.09 -15.17
C LEU A 222 18.88 -6.47 -16.25
N ASN A 223 18.64 -6.12 -17.51
CA ASN A 223 19.62 -6.30 -18.58
C ASN A 223 20.94 -5.62 -18.23
N SER A 224 20.87 -4.34 -17.82
CA SER A 224 22.08 -3.55 -17.51
C SER A 224 22.63 -3.78 -16.11
N ILE A 225 21.77 -4.04 -15.09
CA ILE A 225 22.22 -4.02 -13.67
C ILE A 225 22.47 -5.39 -13.06
N SER A 226 21.96 -6.48 -13.66
CA SER A 226 22.13 -7.83 -13.08
C SER A 226 23.59 -8.27 -12.95
N GLY A 227 24.47 -7.72 -13.77
CA GLY A 227 25.88 -8.13 -13.88
C GLY A 227 26.04 -9.54 -14.43
N LEU A 228 25.02 -10.09 -15.10
CA LEU A 228 25.03 -11.39 -15.77
C LEU A 228 25.25 -11.19 -17.27
N TYR A 229 26.36 -11.72 -17.81
CA TYR A 229 26.69 -11.59 -19.21
C TYR A 229 27.13 -12.96 -19.79
N PRO A 230 26.19 -13.76 -20.31
CA PRO A 230 26.42 -15.17 -20.65
C PRO A 230 27.32 -15.43 -21.86
N LEU A 231 27.64 -14.40 -22.62
CA LEU A 231 28.54 -14.54 -23.80
C LEU A 231 30.01 -14.70 -23.41
N LEU A 232 30.37 -14.39 -22.15
CA LEU A 232 31.73 -14.57 -21.65
C LEU A 232 31.86 -15.88 -20.86
N ASP A 233 32.83 -16.71 -21.16
CA ASP A 233 33.10 -17.97 -20.47
C ASP A 233 33.39 -17.76 -18.98
N GLY A 234 34.01 -16.66 -18.58
CA GLY A 234 34.21 -16.28 -17.17
C GLY A 234 32.94 -16.04 -16.40
N GLN A 235 31.80 -15.84 -17.06
CA GLN A 235 30.48 -15.68 -16.46
C GLN A 235 29.63 -16.96 -16.48
N ALA A 236 30.12 -18.03 -17.13
CA ALA A 236 29.33 -19.26 -17.30
C ALA A 236 28.91 -19.92 -15.98
N GLY A 237 29.68 -19.70 -14.90
CA GLY A 237 29.37 -20.19 -13.55
C GLY A 237 28.07 -19.62 -12.94
N TYR A 238 27.45 -18.61 -13.54
CA TYR A 238 26.16 -18.04 -13.14
C TYR A 238 24.97 -18.64 -13.90
N PHE A 239 25.19 -19.55 -14.86
CA PHE A 239 24.15 -20.17 -15.68
C PHE A 239 24.07 -21.67 -15.44
N ARG A 240 22.93 -22.27 -15.80
CA ARG A 240 22.63 -23.68 -15.47
C ARG A 240 23.61 -24.66 -16.07
N ASN A 241 24.05 -24.41 -17.30
CA ASN A 241 25.01 -25.29 -17.95
C ASN A 241 25.87 -24.49 -18.95
N LEU A 242 27.17 -24.65 -18.82
CA LEU A 242 28.18 -23.97 -19.66
C LEU A 242 27.97 -24.19 -21.17
N ASP A 243 27.60 -25.40 -21.56
CA ASP A 243 27.52 -25.81 -22.96
C ASP A 243 26.09 -25.78 -23.53
N THR A 244 25.08 -26.01 -22.68
CA THR A 244 23.72 -26.25 -23.15
C THR A 244 22.65 -25.32 -22.58
N ASP A 245 22.94 -24.49 -21.57
CA ASP A 245 21.96 -23.54 -21.01
C ASP A 245 22.63 -22.33 -20.36
N ARG A 246 23.03 -21.38 -21.18
CA ARG A 246 23.44 -20.04 -20.75
C ARG A 246 22.32 -19.00 -20.86
N LEU A 247 21.07 -19.45 -20.93
CA LEU A 247 19.87 -18.61 -20.87
C LEU A 247 19.35 -18.47 -19.45
N HIS A 248 19.29 -19.59 -18.71
CA HIS A 248 18.73 -19.58 -17.37
C HIS A 248 19.81 -19.43 -16.31
N PRO A 249 19.74 -18.39 -15.46
CA PRO A 249 20.60 -18.27 -14.29
C PRO A 249 20.46 -19.48 -13.37
N ASN A 250 21.59 -19.99 -12.85
CA ASN A 250 21.63 -21.00 -11.79
C ASN A 250 21.47 -20.33 -10.38
N THR A 251 21.61 -21.10 -9.29
CA THR A 251 21.47 -20.56 -7.92
C THR A 251 22.33 -19.31 -7.66
N PRO A 252 23.65 -19.27 -7.93
CA PRO A 252 24.43 -18.03 -7.82
C PRO A 252 23.94 -16.88 -8.72
N GLY A 253 23.53 -17.19 -9.95
CA GLY A 253 22.99 -16.20 -10.89
C GLY A 253 21.66 -15.62 -10.41
N GLN A 254 20.76 -16.45 -9.91
CA GLN A 254 19.51 -16.04 -9.32
C GLN A 254 19.68 -15.16 -8.07
N LEU A 255 20.64 -15.51 -7.21
CA LEU A 255 20.98 -14.70 -6.03
C LEU A 255 21.56 -13.34 -6.43
N ARG A 256 22.46 -13.29 -7.42
CA ARG A 256 23.03 -12.04 -7.95
C ARG A 256 21.93 -11.11 -8.49
N MET A 257 21.01 -11.67 -9.28
CA MET A 257 19.87 -10.95 -9.80
C MET A 257 18.95 -10.43 -8.68
N ALA A 258 18.69 -11.26 -7.65
CA ALA A 258 17.87 -10.88 -6.51
C ALA A 258 18.44 -9.68 -5.73
N TRP A 259 19.75 -9.65 -5.50
CA TRP A 259 20.40 -8.50 -4.86
C TRP A 259 20.32 -7.24 -5.71
N ALA A 260 20.58 -7.33 -7.02
CA ALA A 260 20.44 -6.19 -7.92
C ALA A 260 19.00 -5.64 -7.89
N LEU A 261 17.99 -6.53 -7.93
CA LEU A 261 16.59 -6.17 -7.87
C LEU A 261 16.20 -5.58 -6.51
N ALA A 262 16.67 -6.18 -5.40
CA ALA A 262 16.38 -5.69 -4.05
C ALA A 262 16.79 -4.22 -3.87
N TYR A 263 18.02 -3.86 -4.26
CA TYR A 263 18.47 -2.47 -4.16
C TYR A 263 17.66 -1.49 -5.02
N GLN A 264 17.11 -1.91 -6.15
CA GLN A 264 16.21 -1.06 -6.94
C GLN A 264 14.84 -0.92 -6.30
N LEU A 265 14.31 -2.02 -5.74
CA LEU A 265 13.02 -2.01 -5.05
C LEU A 265 12.98 -1.09 -3.83
N LEU A 266 14.11 -0.87 -3.14
CA LEU A 266 14.18 0.12 -2.05
C LEU A 266 13.82 1.55 -2.48
N GLY A 267 13.95 1.87 -3.78
CA GLY A 267 13.56 3.16 -4.36
C GLY A 267 12.08 3.30 -4.70
N TYR A 268 11.27 2.23 -4.53
CA TYR A 268 9.86 2.24 -4.87
C TYR A 268 8.99 1.89 -3.64
N PRO A 269 7.79 2.47 -3.51
CA PRO A 269 6.84 1.99 -2.51
C PRO A 269 6.38 0.58 -2.85
N ALA A 270 6.27 -0.28 -1.85
CA ALA A 270 5.68 -1.61 -2.03
C ALA A 270 4.16 -1.50 -2.28
N ARG A 271 3.54 -0.53 -1.65
CA ARG A 271 2.13 -0.18 -1.78
C ARG A 271 1.96 1.33 -1.63
N PHE A 272 0.90 1.88 -2.23
CA PHE A 272 0.50 3.24 -1.95
C PHE A 272 -0.29 3.26 -0.64
N PRO A 273 0.08 4.12 0.32
CA PRO A 273 -0.62 4.17 1.59
C PRO A 273 -2.07 4.61 1.37
N LYS A 274 -2.99 3.96 2.08
CA LYS A 274 -4.38 4.38 2.22
C LYS A 274 -4.51 5.04 3.58
N TYR A 275 -5.14 6.21 3.64
CA TYR A 275 -5.26 6.96 4.88
C TYR A 275 -6.70 6.91 5.41
N LEU A 276 -6.84 6.89 6.71
CA LEU A 276 -8.12 7.08 7.39
C LEU A 276 -7.92 7.76 8.76
N ALA A 277 -8.97 8.38 9.26
CA ALA A 277 -9.00 8.94 10.60
C ALA A 277 -10.02 8.21 11.48
N LEU A 278 -9.57 7.69 12.63
CA LEU A 278 -10.49 7.31 13.71
C LEU A 278 -10.95 8.57 14.43
N SER A 279 -12.22 8.67 14.74
CA SER A 279 -12.73 9.77 15.53
C SER A 279 -13.77 9.31 16.54
N PHE A 280 -13.78 9.96 17.71
CA PHE A 280 -14.62 9.59 18.86
C PHE A 280 -15.39 10.80 19.37
N ASP A 281 -16.72 10.64 19.57
CA ASP A 281 -17.62 11.66 20.09
C ASP A 281 -17.98 11.40 21.55
N ASP A 282 -18.52 12.43 22.21
CA ASP A 282 -19.12 12.40 23.55
C ASP A 282 -18.16 12.37 24.75
N GLY A 283 -16.88 12.15 24.51
CA GLY A 283 -15.86 12.29 25.57
C GLY A 283 -15.66 13.75 26.04
N PRO A 284 -14.61 14.02 26.85
CA PRO A 284 -13.79 13.03 27.54
C PRO A 284 -14.44 12.47 28.79
N ASN A 285 -14.06 11.27 29.22
CA ASN A 285 -14.40 10.72 30.53
C ASN A 285 -13.21 9.96 31.13
N THR A 286 -13.32 9.54 32.39
CA THR A 286 -12.25 8.85 33.11
C THR A 286 -12.40 7.31 33.09
N VAL A 287 -13.34 6.76 32.35
CA VAL A 287 -13.67 5.33 32.33
C VAL A 287 -13.39 4.71 30.97
N THR A 288 -14.06 5.18 29.91
CA THR A 288 -13.99 4.60 28.55
C THR A 288 -12.87 5.25 27.72
N THR A 289 -12.76 6.59 27.73
CA THR A 289 -11.70 7.29 26.98
C THR A 289 -10.29 6.75 27.29
N PRO A 290 -9.89 6.49 28.58
CA PRO A 290 -8.60 5.86 28.86
C PRO A 290 -8.42 4.47 28.22
N LYS A 291 -9.47 3.64 28.16
CA LYS A 291 -9.41 2.31 27.53
C LYS A 291 -9.24 2.40 26.00
N VAL A 292 -9.89 3.38 25.38
CA VAL A 292 -9.67 3.71 23.95
C VAL A 292 -8.19 4.08 23.74
N LEU A 293 -7.66 4.98 24.57
CA LEU A 293 -6.27 5.40 24.49
C LEU A 293 -5.28 4.23 24.70
N ASP A 294 -5.60 3.27 25.57
CA ASP A 294 -4.79 2.07 25.75
C ASP A 294 -4.69 1.27 24.43
N VAL A 295 -5.82 1.05 23.74
CA VAL A 295 -5.84 0.33 22.46
C VAL A 295 -5.10 1.13 21.37
N LEU A 296 -5.24 2.45 21.32
CA LEU A 296 -4.52 3.30 20.37
C LEU A 296 -3.00 3.24 20.60
N GLU A 297 -2.57 3.32 21.87
CA GLU A 297 -1.16 3.24 22.28
C GLU A 297 -0.55 1.88 21.94
N GLU A 298 -1.23 0.76 22.26
CA GLU A 298 -0.82 -0.60 21.93
C GLU A 298 -0.59 -0.80 20.41
N ASN A 299 -1.36 -0.11 19.60
CA ASN A 299 -1.28 -0.22 18.14
C ASN A 299 -0.43 0.89 17.50
N GLY A 300 0.01 1.91 18.26
CA GLY A 300 0.78 3.04 17.76
C GLY A 300 0.00 3.88 16.71
N VAL A 301 -1.31 4.11 16.93
CA VAL A 301 -2.18 4.86 16.03
C VAL A 301 -2.81 6.07 16.72
N PRO A 302 -2.85 7.25 16.07
CA PRO A 302 -3.54 8.43 16.57
C PRO A 302 -5.03 8.39 16.24
N ALA A 303 -5.80 9.30 16.87
CA ALA A 303 -7.22 9.53 16.57
C ALA A 303 -7.61 10.99 16.86
N SER A 304 -8.82 11.39 16.45
CA SER A 304 -9.42 12.70 16.75
C SER A 304 -10.57 12.54 17.74
N PHE A 305 -10.57 13.33 18.81
CA PHE A 305 -11.61 13.29 19.83
C PHE A 305 -12.47 14.55 19.76
N PHE A 306 -13.72 14.42 19.38
CA PHE A 306 -14.74 15.47 19.38
C PHE A 306 -15.43 15.50 20.75
N VAL A 307 -14.99 16.44 21.59
CA VAL A 307 -15.33 16.44 23.01
C VAL A 307 -16.50 17.36 23.35
N CYS A 308 -17.35 16.93 24.29
CA CYS A 308 -18.39 17.78 24.88
C CYS A 308 -17.78 18.67 25.95
N GLY A 309 -17.99 19.99 25.84
CA GLY A 309 -17.42 20.97 26.79
C GLY A 309 -17.84 20.72 28.24
N LYS A 310 -19.08 20.28 28.50
CA LYS A 310 -19.59 19.91 29.83
C LYS A 310 -18.79 18.80 30.52
N ASN A 311 -18.10 17.96 29.75
CA ASN A 311 -17.32 16.83 30.26
C ASN A 311 -15.86 17.23 30.58
N ILE A 312 -15.46 18.46 30.24
CA ILE A 312 -14.09 18.92 30.43
C ILE A 312 -13.92 19.53 31.84
N ASP A 313 -13.17 18.83 32.68
CA ASP A 313 -12.76 19.29 34.00
C ASP A 313 -11.28 18.98 34.29
N LYS A 314 -10.82 19.19 35.53
CA LYS A 314 -9.44 18.91 35.92
C LYS A 314 -9.05 17.43 35.82
N SER A 315 -10.00 16.51 35.99
CA SER A 315 -9.76 15.08 35.93
C SER A 315 -9.66 14.59 34.47
N THR A 316 -10.63 14.97 33.66
CA THR A 316 -10.69 14.61 32.23
C THR A 316 -9.65 15.35 31.40
N ALA A 317 -9.20 16.54 31.81
CA ALA A 317 -8.07 17.23 31.20
C ALA A 317 -6.74 16.43 31.26
N LYS A 318 -6.59 15.52 32.23
CA LYS A 318 -5.43 14.59 32.23
C LYS A 318 -5.52 13.56 31.13
N VAL A 319 -6.74 13.09 30.87
CA VAL A 319 -7.03 12.13 29.78
C VAL A 319 -6.79 12.80 28.43
N MET A 320 -7.26 14.04 28.23
CA MET A 320 -7.01 14.83 27.03
C MET A 320 -5.51 15.03 26.76
N ARG A 321 -4.73 15.35 27.81
CA ARG A 321 -3.27 15.49 27.69
C ARG A 321 -2.57 14.16 27.30
N ARG A 322 -3.05 13.03 27.82
CA ARG A 322 -2.55 11.71 27.37
C ARG A 322 -2.87 11.49 25.89
N ALA A 323 -4.08 11.82 25.44
CA ALA A 323 -4.44 11.75 24.03
C ALA A 323 -3.44 12.55 23.14
N LEU A 324 -3.15 13.80 23.52
CA LEU A 324 -2.17 14.62 22.80
C LEU A 324 -0.75 14.02 22.80
N GLN A 325 -0.32 13.39 23.89
CA GLN A 325 0.98 12.73 23.98
C GLN A 325 1.09 11.51 23.04
N LEU A 326 -0.03 10.87 22.74
CA LEU A 326 -0.14 9.79 21.78
C LEU A 326 -0.30 10.25 20.31
N GLY A 327 -0.22 11.58 20.07
CA GLY A 327 -0.37 12.15 18.74
C GLY A 327 -1.82 12.34 18.28
N CYS A 328 -2.79 12.16 19.18
CA CYS A 328 -4.20 12.48 18.92
C CYS A 328 -4.43 13.99 18.93
N ASP A 329 -5.57 14.42 18.39
CA ASP A 329 -6.07 15.79 18.53
C ASP A 329 -7.42 15.85 19.28
N ILE A 330 -7.80 17.07 19.68
CA ILE A 330 -9.02 17.35 20.42
C ILE A 330 -9.81 18.40 19.66
N GLU A 331 -11.02 18.06 19.29
CA GLU A 331 -11.92 18.85 18.46
C GLU A 331 -13.27 19.09 19.15
N ASN A 332 -14.12 19.95 18.60
CA ASN A 332 -15.31 20.45 19.28
C ASN A 332 -16.58 19.64 18.95
N HIS A 333 -17.31 19.20 19.98
CA HIS A 333 -18.63 18.54 19.88
C HIS A 333 -19.73 19.27 20.65
N SER A 334 -19.70 20.61 20.67
CA SER A 334 -20.54 21.49 21.47
C SER A 334 -20.31 21.39 22.98
N PHE A 335 -20.98 22.26 23.74
CA PHE A 335 -20.85 22.25 25.20
C PHE A 335 -21.79 21.23 25.84
N SER A 336 -23.09 21.29 25.55
CA SER A 336 -24.14 20.52 26.24
C SER A 336 -24.54 19.24 25.52
N HIS A 337 -24.16 19.04 24.28
CA HIS A 337 -24.65 17.98 23.39
C HIS A 337 -26.15 18.10 23.12
N SER A 338 -26.68 19.33 22.99
CA SER A 338 -28.06 19.58 22.62
C SER A 338 -28.27 19.59 21.10
N HIS A 339 -29.51 19.64 20.64
CA HIS A 339 -29.85 19.90 19.24
C HIS A 339 -29.57 21.35 18.88
N ILE A 340 -28.32 21.67 18.51
CA ILE A 340 -27.83 23.03 18.24
C ILE A 340 -28.60 23.69 17.08
N SER A 341 -29.05 22.90 16.10
CA SER A 341 -29.87 23.38 14.98
C SER A 341 -31.16 24.12 15.39
N ARG A 342 -31.59 23.96 16.65
CA ARG A 342 -32.80 24.59 17.20
C ARG A 342 -32.51 25.83 18.03
N LEU A 343 -31.26 26.22 18.17
CA LEU A 343 -30.80 27.33 19.01
C LEU A 343 -30.73 28.65 18.21
N SER A 344 -30.77 29.77 18.95
CA SER A 344 -30.46 31.07 18.36
C SER A 344 -28.96 31.22 18.05
N GLU A 345 -28.62 32.16 17.20
CA GLU A 345 -27.22 32.47 16.85
C GLU A 345 -26.34 32.69 18.10
N GLU A 346 -26.84 33.44 19.09
CA GLU A 346 -26.12 33.70 20.32
C GLU A 346 -25.89 32.43 21.13
N GLN A 347 -26.90 31.57 21.21
CA GLN A 347 -26.79 30.25 21.90
C GLN A 347 -25.82 29.32 21.18
N ILE A 348 -25.84 29.31 19.83
CA ILE A 348 -24.87 28.53 19.03
C ILE A 348 -23.43 28.99 19.32
N ARG A 349 -23.23 30.32 19.36
CA ARG A 349 -21.90 30.90 19.69
C ARG A 349 -21.44 30.54 21.11
N ASP A 350 -22.38 30.51 22.10
CA ASP A 350 -22.06 30.10 23.48
C ASP A 350 -21.70 28.61 23.56
N GLU A 351 -22.48 27.72 22.93
CA GLU A 351 -22.26 26.27 22.91
C GLU A 351 -20.91 25.89 22.32
N VAL A 352 -20.51 26.52 21.23
CA VAL A 352 -19.24 26.24 20.55
C VAL A 352 -18.08 26.97 21.24
N GLY A 353 -18.22 28.28 21.49
CA GLY A 353 -17.14 29.12 22.04
C GLY A 353 -16.71 28.72 23.45
N ARG A 354 -17.64 28.28 24.31
CA ARG A 354 -17.30 27.74 25.64
C ARG A 354 -16.46 26.49 25.54
N THR A 355 -16.80 25.61 24.59
CA THR A 355 -16.06 24.37 24.38
C THR A 355 -14.67 24.68 23.83
N ASP A 356 -14.56 25.56 22.83
CA ASP A 356 -13.29 26.01 22.28
C ASP A 356 -12.36 26.55 23.38
N ALA A 357 -12.88 27.43 24.21
CA ALA A 357 -12.12 28.02 25.32
C ALA A 357 -11.62 26.98 26.33
N LEU A 358 -12.43 25.94 26.60
CA LEU A 358 -12.01 24.85 27.47
C LEU A 358 -10.97 23.94 26.81
N ILE A 359 -11.12 23.61 25.55
CA ILE A 359 -10.14 22.85 24.77
C ILE A 359 -8.82 23.61 24.79
N GLU A 360 -8.80 24.86 24.34
CA GLU A 360 -7.58 25.67 24.28
C GLU A 360 -6.93 25.82 25.66
N LYS A 361 -7.71 26.05 26.70
CA LYS A 361 -7.20 26.17 28.08
C LYS A 361 -6.44 24.93 28.54
N TYR A 362 -6.89 23.72 28.20
CA TYR A 362 -6.33 22.48 28.72
C TYR A 362 -5.37 21.77 27.77
N THR A 363 -5.41 22.09 26.48
CA THR A 363 -4.56 21.51 25.43
C THR A 363 -3.47 22.50 24.94
N GLY A 364 -3.73 23.78 25.01
CA GLY A 364 -2.88 24.84 24.44
C GLY A 364 -3.11 25.07 22.94
N SER A 365 -4.10 24.40 22.34
CA SER A 365 -4.45 24.54 20.92
C SER A 365 -5.95 24.70 20.75
N ALA A 366 -6.36 25.60 19.86
CA ALA A 366 -7.75 25.76 19.49
C ALA A 366 -8.20 24.62 18.55
N PRO A 367 -9.46 24.13 18.65
CA PRO A 367 -9.97 23.16 17.72
C PRO A 367 -10.13 23.76 16.31
N ARG A 368 -10.04 22.93 15.29
CA ARG A 368 -10.16 23.33 13.88
C ARG A 368 -11.47 22.83 13.26
N PHE A 369 -12.02 21.77 13.83
CA PHE A 369 -13.17 21.06 13.33
C PHE A 369 -14.30 21.02 14.34
N PHE A 370 -15.51 20.91 13.82
CA PHE A 370 -16.73 20.78 14.61
C PHE A 370 -17.54 19.60 14.13
N ARG A 371 -17.97 18.75 15.05
CA ARG A 371 -18.98 17.72 14.75
C ARG A 371 -20.27 18.09 15.44
N PRO A 372 -21.36 18.32 14.66
CA PRO A 372 -22.64 18.65 15.26
C PRO A 372 -23.23 17.43 15.98
N PRO A 373 -23.73 17.58 17.24
CA PRO A 373 -24.47 16.53 17.90
C PRO A 373 -25.60 15.98 17.04
N TYR A 374 -25.77 14.64 17.05
CA TYR A 374 -26.76 13.92 16.23
C TYR A 374 -26.55 14.09 14.70
N ILE A 375 -25.42 14.65 14.26
CA ILE A 375 -25.18 15.08 12.87
C ILE A 375 -26.28 16.05 12.38
N ASP A 376 -26.96 16.72 13.32
CA ASP A 376 -28.04 17.67 13.05
C ASP A 376 -27.45 19.07 12.84
N HIS A 377 -27.56 19.59 11.61
CA HIS A 377 -27.00 20.90 11.24
C HIS A 377 -27.93 21.66 10.29
N ASN A 378 -27.80 22.97 10.27
CA ASN A 378 -28.55 23.87 9.41
C ASN A 378 -27.66 25.05 8.90
N GLU A 379 -28.23 25.87 8.03
CA GLU A 379 -27.54 27.01 7.43
C GLU A 379 -27.06 28.02 8.49
N LEU A 380 -27.88 28.30 9.52
CA LEU A 380 -27.51 29.23 10.59
C LEU A 380 -26.24 28.76 11.32
N MET A 381 -26.12 27.45 11.60
CA MET A 381 -24.93 26.87 12.19
C MET A 381 -23.71 27.06 11.31
N HIS A 382 -23.82 26.78 9.99
CA HIS A 382 -22.72 26.99 9.06
C HIS A 382 -22.29 28.44 8.92
N GLN A 383 -23.23 29.40 9.06
CA GLN A 383 -22.91 30.85 9.05
C GLN A 383 -22.30 31.33 10.37
N THR A 384 -22.61 30.66 11.49
CA THR A 384 -22.23 31.10 12.83
C THR A 384 -20.92 30.48 13.33
N ILE A 385 -20.71 29.19 13.02
CA ILE A 385 -19.59 28.40 13.54
C ILE A 385 -18.39 28.52 12.60
N GLY A 386 -17.26 28.97 13.13
CA GLY A 386 -16.02 29.21 12.37
C GLY A 386 -15.16 27.96 12.14
N HIS A 387 -15.71 26.76 12.31
CA HIS A 387 -15.00 25.48 12.11
C HIS A 387 -15.52 24.75 10.90
N THR A 388 -14.69 23.85 10.33
CA THR A 388 -15.11 22.92 9.28
C THR A 388 -15.95 21.80 9.91
N PHE A 389 -17.11 21.54 9.30
CA PHE A 389 -18.05 20.54 9.80
C PHE A 389 -17.64 19.13 9.37
N ILE A 390 -17.60 18.20 10.35
CA ILE A 390 -17.19 16.81 10.14
C ILE A 390 -18.34 15.86 10.49
N CYS A 391 -18.57 14.88 9.64
CA CYS A 391 -19.34 13.68 9.90
C CYS A 391 -18.37 12.48 10.02
N GLY A 392 -18.77 11.31 9.56
CA GLY A 392 -17.95 10.11 9.47
C GLY A 392 -18.77 8.90 9.04
N VAL A 393 -18.09 7.83 8.71
CA VAL A 393 -18.68 6.51 8.49
C VAL A 393 -18.93 5.88 9.85
N GLY A 394 -20.21 5.71 10.21
CA GLY A 394 -20.62 5.17 11.51
C GLY A 394 -20.66 3.63 11.54
N ALA A 395 -20.57 3.08 12.75
CA ALA A 395 -20.68 1.65 13.03
C ALA A 395 -21.87 1.30 13.94
N ASP A 396 -22.87 2.19 14.03
CA ASP A 396 -24.01 2.05 14.95
C ASP A 396 -23.60 1.83 16.42
N ASP A 397 -22.41 2.27 16.80
CA ASP A 397 -21.77 1.96 18.08
C ASP A 397 -22.38 2.69 19.29
N TRP A 398 -23.27 3.66 19.03
CA TRP A 398 -24.12 4.31 20.03
C TRP A 398 -25.33 3.44 20.44
N LYS A 399 -25.66 2.38 19.66
CA LYS A 399 -26.74 1.45 19.97
C LYS A 399 -26.24 0.37 20.93
N LYS A 400 -27.02 0.14 22.02
CA LYS A 400 -26.65 -0.82 23.07
C LYS A 400 -26.75 -2.28 22.64
N ASP A 401 -27.57 -2.58 21.65
CA ASP A 401 -27.83 -3.91 21.10
C ASP A 401 -26.88 -4.31 19.97
N VAL A 402 -25.98 -3.42 19.57
CA VAL A 402 -24.94 -3.70 18.56
C VAL A 402 -23.65 -4.11 19.27
N ASP A 403 -23.28 -5.37 19.16
CA ASP A 403 -22.08 -5.93 19.80
C ASP A 403 -20.77 -5.53 19.11
N ALA A 404 -19.65 -5.81 19.76
CA ALA A 404 -18.30 -5.46 19.26
C ALA A 404 -17.98 -6.08 17.90
N ALA A 405 -18.39 -7.33 17.66
CA ALA A 405 -18.14 -8.02 16.40
C ALA A 405 -18.91 -7.38 15.23
N THR A 406 -20.17 -6.99 15.48
CA THR A 406 -21.00 -6.30 14.49
C THR A 406 -20.44 -4.91 14.17
N ARG A 407 -20.00 -4.13 15.18
CA ARG A 407 -19.35 -2.83 14.99
C ARG A 407 -18.09 -2.97 14.14
N ALA A 408 -17.22 -3.93 14.48
CA ALA A 408 -16.01 -4.21 13.72
C ALA A 408 -16.32 -4.55 12.25
N ARG A 409 -17.29 -5.43 12.01
CA ARG A 409 -17.71 -5.81 10.65
C ARG A 409 -18.26 -4.61 9.87
N LEU A 410 -19.11 -3.78 10.47
CA LEU A 410 -19.66 -2.59 9.80
C LEU A 410 -18.56 -1.62 9.35
N ILE A 411 -17.50 -1.44 10.15
CA ILE A 411 -16.34 -0.64 9.76
C ILE A 411 -15.59 -1.33 8.61
N LEU A 412 -15.19 -2.59 8.82
CA LEU A 412 -14.31 -3.32 7.90
C LEU A 412 -14.92 -3.55 6.51
N ASP A 413 -16.26 -3.67 6.43
CA ASP A 413 -16.99 -3.87 5.16
C ASP A 413 -17.19 -2.56 4.37
N ASN A 414 -17.14 -1.39 5.03
CA ASN A 414 -17.53 -0.13 4.40
C ASN A 414 -16.40 0.89 4.26
N VAL A 415 -15.30 0.75 5.01
CA VAL A 415 -14.22 1.75 5.03
C VAL A 415 -13.49 1.83 3.68
N LYS A 416 -13.20 3.06 3.26
CA LYS A 416 -12.42 3.40 2.06
C LYS A 416 -11.27 4.31 2.42
N ASP A 417 -10.33 4.44 1.49
CA ASP A 417 -9.25 5.41 1.58
C ASP A 417 -9.84 6.83 1.70
N GLY A 418 -9.30 7.62 2.63
CA GLY A 418 -9.78 8.99 2.91
C GLY A 418 -10.97 9.10 3.86
N ASP A 419 -11.50 7.99 4.39
CA ASP A 419 -12.65 8.04 5.29
C ASP A 419 -12.31 8.52 6.70
N ILE A 420 -13.30 9.18 7.31
CA ILE A 420 -13.35 9.49 8.73
C ILE A 420 -14.30 8.47 9.39
N ILE A 421 -13.79 7.65 10.30
CA ILE A 421 -14.64 6.68 11.03
C ILE A 421 -15.20 7.38 12.28
N LEU A 422 -16.54 7.40 12.38
CA LEU A 422 -17.27 7.99 13.50
C LEU A 422 -17.63 6.91 14.52
N LEU A 423 -17.07 7.05 15.71
CA LEU A 423 -17.30 6.21 16.89
C LEU A 423 -17.61 7.08 18.10
N HIS A 424 -17.90 6.46 19.24
CA HIS A 424 -18.20 7.16 20.48
C HIS A 424 -17.42 6.55 21.64
N ASP A 425 -16.87 7.41 22.51
CA ASP A 425 -16.14 7.02 23.72
C ASP A 425 -16.88 7.41 25.01
N PHE A 426 -18.21 7.60 24.95
CA PHE A 426 -19.02 7.87 26.15
C PHE A 426 -18.85 6.79 27.23
N GLU A 427 -19.07 7.16 28.49
CA GLU A 427 -18.86 6.26 29.63
C GLU A 427 -19.67 4.96 29.50
N GLY A 428 -18.96 3.82 29.54
CA GLY A 428 -19.58 2.48 29.48
C GLY A 428 -19.65 1.90 28.05
N ASN A 429 -19.13 2.57 27.02
CA ASN A 429 -19.12 2.06 25.63
C ASN A 429 -17.98 1.05 25.38
N ASP A 430 -17.85 0.04 26.24
CA ASP A 430 -16.78 -0.97 26.19
C ASP A 430 -16.82 -1.82 24.90
N ALA A 431 -17.99 -1.97 24.27
CA ALA A 431 -18.09 -2.71 23.00
C ALA A 431 -17.34 -2.03 21.84
N THR A 432 -17.23 -0.69 21.83
CA THR A 432 -16.38 0.03 20.88
C THR A 432 -14.90 -0.24 21.15
N VAL A 433 -14.48 -0.24 22.43
CA VAL A 433 -13.11 -0.58 22.82
C VAL A 433 -12.72 -1.98 22.32
N GLU A 434 -13.60 -2.96 22.50
CA GLU A 434 -13.35 -4.34 22.01
C GLU A 434 -13.34 -4.41 20.47
N ALA A 435 -14.22 -3.68 19.78
CA ALA A 435 -14.23 -3.64 18.31
C ALA A 435 -12.90 -3.10 17.75
N LEU A 436 -12.31 -2.07 18.36
CA LEU A 436 -11.03 -1.48 17.93
C LEU A 436 -9.87 -2.47 17.95
N LYS A 437 -9.86 -3.44 18.88
CA LYS A 437 -8.82 -4.49 18.96
C LYS A 437 -8.81 -5.39 17.72
N THR A 438 -9.92 -5.49 17.00
CA THR A 438 -10.04 -6.22 15.74
C THR A 438 -9.82 -5.28 14.54
N VAL A 439 -10.47 -4.10 14.58
CA VAL A 439 -10.49 -3.15 13.46
C VAL A 439 -9.09 -2.63 13.12
N ILE A 440 -8.34 -2.17 14.12
CA ILE A 440 -7.05 -1.51 13.87
C ILE A 440 -6.03 -2.47 13.24
N PRO A 441 -5.75 -3.67 13.80
CA PRO A 441 -4.82 -4.60 13.17
C PRO A 441 -5.26 -5.02 11.76
N GLU A 442 -6.54 -5.28 11.54
CA GLU A 442 -7.07 -5.69 10.25
C GLU A 442 -6.90 -4.57 9.19
N LEU A 443 -7.22 -3.32 9.52
CA LEU A 443 -7.05 -2.21 8.58
C LEU A 443 -5.56 -1.93 8.30
N LYS A 444 -4.69 -2.04 9.29
CA LYS A 444 -3.22 -1.98 9.06
C LYS A 444 -2.78 -3.07 8.08
N SER A 445 -3.28 -4.29 8.22
CA SER A 445 -2.98 -5.38 7.29
C SER A 445 -3.46 -5.13 5.87
N ARG A 446 -4.56 -4.36 5.71
CA ARG A 446 -5.09 -3.91 4.41
C ARG A 446 -4.34 -2.69 3.82
N GLY A 447 -3.30 -2.21 4.49
CA GLY A 447 -2.47 -1.09 4.05
C GLY A 447 -3.00 0.29 4.42
N PHE A 448 -3.90 0.39 5.40
CA PHE A 448 -4.34 1.67 5.92
C PHE A 448 -3.35 2.23 6.94
N GLU A 449 -3.06 3.51 6.78
CA GLU A 449 -2.34 4.35 7.73
C GLU A 449 -3.33 5.21 8.50
N PHE A 450 -3.22 5.18 9.83
CA PHE A 450 -4.09 5.96 10.70
C PHE A 450 -3.47 7.32 10.97
N ILE A 451 -4.23 8.36 10.68
CA ILE A 451 -3.86 9.74 10.94
C ILE A 451 -5.04 10.49 11.59
N THR A 452 -4.80 11.68 12.11
CA THR A 452 -5.87 12.48 12.70
C THR A 452 -6.70 13.19 11.61
N VAL A 453 -7.91 13.67 11.96
CA VAL A 453 -8.75 14.42 11.02
C VAL A 453 -8.02 15.63 10.46
N PRO A 454 -7.32 16.49 11.26
CA PRO A 454 -6.50 17.55 10.70
C PRO A 454 -5.43 17.08 9.72
N GLN A 455 -4.71 16.00 10.06
CA GLN A 455 -3.67 15.45 9.17
C GLN A 455 -4.28 14.89 7.88
N LEU A 456 -5.46 14.26 7.94
CA LEU A 456 -6.15 13.73 6.77
C LEU A 456 -6.46 14.85 5.75
N PHE A 457 -6.92 16.01 6.24
CA PHE A 457 -7.12 17.17 5.37
C PHE A 457 -5.81 17.80 4.89
N ASP A 458 -4.84 17.97 5.77
CA ASP A 458 -3.56 18.63 5.44
C ASP A 458 -2.68 17.78 4.51
N GLN A 459 -2.60 16.46 4.72
CA GLN A 459 -1.71 15.56 3.96
C GLN A 459 -2.36 14.99 2.72
N VAL A 460 -3.62 14.56 2.79
CA VAL A 460 -4.30 13.87 1.68
C VAL A 460 -4.99 14.89 0.76
N ARG A 461 -5.75 15.82 1.31
CA ARG A 461 -6.44 16.85 0.53
C ARG A 461 -5.56 18.08 0.23
N GLY A 462 -4.54 18.32 1.05
CA GLY A 462 -3.62 19.45 0.91
C GLY A 462 -4.15 20.79 1.45
N THR A 463 -5.43 20.87 1.83
CA THR A 463 -6.03 22.07 2.46
C THR A 463 -7.25 21.71 3.28
N VAL A 464 -7.43 22.39 4.41
CA VAL A 464 -8.71 22.35 5.14
C VAL A 464 -9.71 23.23 4.38
N PRO A 465 -10.93 22.73 4.07
CA PRO A 465 -11.96 23.55 3.46
C PRO A 465 -12.28 24.75 4.33
N ALA A 466 -12.57 25.90 3.71
CA ALA A 466 -12.98 27.09 4.44
C ALA A 466 -14.21 26.80 5.30
N ALA A 467 -14.25 27.35 6.49
CA ALA A 467 -15.46 27.40 7.31
C ALA A 467 -16.58 28.15 6.53
N HIS A 468 -17.82 27.98 6.93
CA HIS A 468 -18.98 28.63 6.32
C HIS A 468 -19.29 28.21 4.87
N ASN A 469 -18.80 27.08 4.39
CA ASN A 469 -19.04 26.59 3.03
C ASN A 469 -20.35 25.76 2.89
N GLY A 470 -21.11 25.57 3.97
CA GLY A 470 -22.36 24.82 3.97
C GLY A 470 -22.21 23.30 3.86
N GLN A 471 -21.00 22.77 3.89
CA GLN A 471 -20.73 21.35 3.72
C GLN A 471 -20.35 20.66 5.03
N ILE A 472 -20.66 19.37 5.13
CA ILE A 472 -20.18 18.47 6.18
C ILE A 472 -19.42 17.31 5.53
N TYR A 473 -18.25 16.98 6.06
CA TYR A 473 -17.34 16.04 5.44
C TYR A 473 -17.34 14.68 6.15
N THR A 474 -17.56 13.61 5.39
CA THR A 474 -17.46 12.21 5.82
C THR A 474 -16.13 11.59 5.40
N ASN A 475 -15.54 12.13 4.37
CA ASN A 475 -14.24 11.76 3.81
C ASN A 475 -13.56 12.98 3.18
N VAL A 476 -12.34 12.79 2.66
CA VAL A 476 -11.55 13.89 2.07
C VAL A 476 -11.41 13.82 0.54
N TYR A 477 -12.09 12.92 -0.13
CA TYR A 477 -12.09 12.80 -1.60
C TYR A 477 -13.30 13.45 -2.26
#